data_de25357fae9328133104a56381e1e198
#
_entry.id   de25357fae9328133104a56381e1e198
#
_cell.length_a   1.000
_cell.length_b   1.000
_cell.length_c   1.000
_cell.angle_alpha   90.00
_cell.angle_beta   90.00
_cell.angle_gamma   90.00
#
_symmetry.space_group_name_H-M   'P 1'
#
loop_
_entity.id
_entity.type
_entity.pdbx_description
1 polymer ?
#
loop_
_entity_poly.entity_id
_entity_poly.type
_entity_poly.pdbx_seq_one_letter_code
_entity_poly.pdbx_strand_id
1 'polypeptide(L)'
;MKKTLLLFLNIILACTVTFFASCSKDDDIVAPPTQPEEPATPPPTTYTVMLYGCGGGNLDIELDYNLEQIVGYGKTSRVNFTGLVKYSMPYQSKKDCEGTRLLNLTEDGLKNEKKYEASYRLDNPEHLANFIKKSKEKMPADKYILIFWNHGCEFGPSDKLVQSSYPEVSNQSRSVCFDDNTGNELSTYEIEKGIKDSGTKLDLIYFDVSMMGMVEPFYQLKDCTKYMMASSHNSYGGNYTQLLNNLQEKDS
;
A
#
# COMPACT_ATOMS: atom_id res chain seq x y z
N MET A 1 4.58 16.76 62.50
CA MET A 1 4.06 17.70 61.49
C MET A 1 3.19 17.07 60.40
N LYS A 2 3.02 15.73 60.27
CA LYS A 2 2.19 15.08 59.21
C LYS A 2 0.75 14.79 59.62
N LYS A 3 0.38 14.86 60.88
CA LYS A 3 -0.97 14.59 61.38
C LYS A 3 -1.90 15.79 61.41
N THR A 4 -1.38 17.02 61.41
CA THR A 4 -2.17 18.24 61.47
C THR A 4 -2.66 18.68 60.09
N LEU A 5 -2.02 18.26 58.99
CA LEU A 5 -2.39 18.61 57.63
C LEU A 5 -3.60 17.82 57.13
N LEU A 6 -3.79 16.61 57.61
CA LEU A 6 -4.93 15.73 57.22
C LEU A 6 -6.27 16.18 57.84
N LEU A 7 -6.22 16.90 58.99
CA LEU A 7 -7.42 17.39 59.68
C LEU A 7 -8.01 18.63 59.00
N PHE A 8 -7.20 19.44 58.35
CA PHE A 8 -7.67 20.64 57.65
C PHE A 8 -8.31 20.31 56.29
N LEU A 9 -7.92 19.19 55.65
CA LEU A 9 -8.49 18.81 54.36
C LEU A 9 -9.88 18.22 54.47
N ASN A 10 -10.24 17.61 55.65
CA ASN A 10 -11.57 17.05 55.87
C ASN A 10 -12.63 18.06 56.36
N ILE A 11 -12.20 19.27 56.80
CA ILE A 11 -13.13 20.33 57.24
C ILE A 11 -13.62 21.15 56.04
N ILE A 12 -12.85 21.27 54.97
CA ILE A 12 -13.24 22.01 53.76
C ILE A 12 -14.26 21.21 52.90
N LEU A 13 -14.26 19.88 52.99
CA LEU A 13 -15.19 19.05 52.23
C LEU A 13 -16.59 18.89 52.91
N ALA A 14 -16.74 19.28 54.18
CA ALA A 14 -17.99 19.15 54.90
C ALA A 14 -18.90 20.41 54.86
N CYS A 15 -18.43 21.52 54.29
CA CYS A 15 -19.18 22.78 54.25
C CYS A 15 -19.87 23.10 52.91
N THR A 16 -19.83 22.21 51.92
CA THR A 16 -20.44 22.47 50.59
C THR A 16 -21.71 21.70 50.25
N VAL A 17 -22.36 21.05 51.27
CA VAL A 17 -23.55 20.20 51.01
C VAL A 17 -24.79 20.68 51.79
N THR A 18 -24.89 21.89 52.24
CA THR A 18 -26.15 22.37 52.84
C THR A 18 -26.50 23.77 52.38
N PHE A 19 -27.05 23.88 51.19
CA PHE A 19 -28.00 24.93 50.81
C PHE A 19 -28.60 24.56 49.46
N PHE A 20 -29.83 24.07 49.49
CA PHE A 20 -30.93 24.34 48.57
C PHE A 20 -32.05 23.33 48.80
N ALA A 21 -32.76 23.56 49.95
CA ALA A 21 -34.13 23.13 50.02
C ALA A 21 -34.98 24.37 50.23
N SER A 22 -35.51 24.91 49.15
CA SER A 22 -36.61 25.86 49.21
C SER A 22 -37.61 25.45 48.15
N CYS A 23 -38.77 25.06 48.66
CA CYS A 23 -39.98 24.83 47.86
C CYS A 23 -40.46 26.12 47.25
N SER A 24 -40.87 26.13 46.00
CA SER A 24 -42.18 26.61 45.59
C SER A 24 -42.35 26.62 44.07
N LYS A 25 -43.43 26.02 43.63
CA LYS A 25 -44.30 26.27 42.46
C LYS A 25 -43.80 25.86 41.07
N ASP A 26 -44.69 25.19 40.45
CA ASP A 26 -44.79 24.84 39.05
C ASP A 26 -44.34 25.97 38.13
N ASP A 27 -43.12 25.84 37.61
CA ASP A 27 -42.68 26.52 36.40
C ASP A 27 -42.03 25.47 35.52
N ASP A 28 -42.52 25.36 34.29
CA ASP A 28 -42.06 24.50 33.23
C ASP A 28 -40.53 24.51 33.17
N ILE A 29 -39.89 23.40 33.58
CA ILE A 29 -38.45 23.21 33.42
C ILE A 29 -38.22 23.05 31.89
N VAL A 30 -37.96 24.16 31.23
CA VAL A 30 -37.37 24.16 29.88
C VAL A 30 -36.00 23.50 30.04
N ALA A 31 -35.89 22.27 29.55
CA ALA A 31 -34.59 21.60 29.45
C ALA A 31 -33.59 22.55 28.76
N PRO A 32 -32.37 22.67 29.28
CA PRO A 32 -31.35 23.47 28.61
C PRO A 32 -31.22 22.97 27.15
N PRO A 33 -31.07 23.88 26.19
CA PRO A 33 -30.91 23.50 24.81
C PRO A 33 -29.78 22.48 24.69
N THR A 34 -30.09 21.28 24.19
CA THR A 34 -29.10 20.28 23.84
C THR A 34 -28.09 20.98 22.93
N GLN A 35 -26.85 21.05 23.37
CA GLN A 35 -25.77 21.48 22.49
C GLN A 35 -25.86 20.63 21.22
N PRO A 36 -25.73 21.24 20.03
CA PRO A 36 -25.63 20.47 18.80
C PRO A 36 -24.51 19.45 18.98
N GLU A 37 -24.80 18.18 18.80
CA GLU A 37 -23.75 17.15 18.73
C GLU A 37 -22.76 17.59 17.65
N GLU A 38 -21.49 17.74 18.03
CA GLU A 38 -20.42 17.93 17.06
C GLU A 38 -20.53 16.81 16.03
N PRO A 39 -20.52 17.12 14.72
CA PRO A 39 -20.58 16.08 13.69
C PRO A 39 -19.47 15.10 13.95
N ALA A 40 -19.85 13.81 14.10
CA ALA A 40 -18.89 12.73 14.32
C ALA A 40 -17.79 12.79 13.26
N THR A 41 -16.53 12.83 13.69
CA THR A 41 -15.38 12.79 12.78
C THR A 41 -15.52 11.52 11.90
N PRO A 42 -15.46 11.65 10.56
CA PRO A 42 -15.55 10.49 9.70
C PRO A 42 -14.45 9.48 10.08
N PRO A 43 -14.72 8.17 9.96
CA PRO A 43 -13.70 7.16 10.24
C PRO A 43 -12.47 7.39 9.34
N PRO A 44 -11.26 7.10 9.86
CA PRO A 44 -10.04 7.31 9.09
C PRO A 44 -10.01 6.43 7.83
N THR A 45 -9.51 7.00 6.72
CA THR A 45 -9.38 6.33 5.43
C THR A 45 -8.47 5.10 5.52
N THR A 46 -8.88 3.99 4.93
CA THR A 46 -8.12 2.74 4.88
C THR A 46 -7.47 2.53 3.51
N TYR A 47 -6.33 1.83 3.50
CA TYR A 47 -5.53 1.59 2.30
C TYR A 47 -5.18 0.11 2.15
N THR A 48 -5.18 -0.37 0.90
CA THR A 48 -4.52 -1.62 0.53
C THR A 48 -3.40 -1.31 -0.45
N VAL A 49 -2.17 -1.54 0.00
CA VAL A 49 -0.93 -1.38 -0.79
C VAL A 49 -0.56 -2.73 -1.37
N MET A 50 -0.47 -2.80 -2.68
CA MET A 50 -0.17 -3.98 -3.47
C MET A 50 1.19 -3.79 -4.15
N LEU A 51 2.19 -4.60 -3.82
CA LEU A 51 3.49 -4.61 -4.46
C LEU A 51 3.55 -5.71 -5.52
N TYR A 52 3.78 -5.34 -6.78
CA TYR A 52 4.04 -6.25 -7.88
C TYR A 52 5.52 -6.15 -8.23
N GLY A 53 6.34 -7.00 -7.62
CA GLY A 53 7.79 -6.87 -7.60
C GLY A 53 8.50 -7.99 -8.32
N CYS A 54 9.26 -7.65 -9.36
CA CYS A 54 10.18 -8.55 -10.02
C CYS A 54 11.59 -8.23 -9.54
N GLY A 55 12.15 -9.07 -8.67
CA GLY A 55 13.57 -9.12 -8.41
C GLY A 55 14.30 -9.71 -9.61
N GLY A 56 15.52 -10.10 -9.43
CA GLY A 56 16.36 -10.71 -10.44
C GLY A 56 17.76 -10.13 -10.43
N GLY A 57 18.73 -10.96 -10.70
CA GLY A 57 20.13 -10.55 -10.76
C GLY A 57 20.58 -9.74 -9.54
N ASN A 58 20.90 -8.47 -9.77
CA ASN A 58 21.35 -7.54 -8.72
C ASN A 58 20.22 -6.93 -7.88
N LEU A 59 18.95 -7.13 -8.24
CA LEU A 59 17.80 -6.52 -7.54
C LEU A 59 17.24 -7.37 -6.41
N ASP A 60 17.60 -8.64 -6.28
CA ASP A 60 17.06 -9.50 -5.22
C ASP A 60 17.36 -8.96 -3.81
N ILE A 61 18.56 -8.40 -3.60
CA ILE A 61 18.96 -7.81 -2.31
C ILE A 61 18.18 -6.52 -2.03
N GLU A 62 17.97 -5.71 -3.05
CA GLU A 62 17.22 -4.45 -2.94
C GLU A 62 15.73 -4.70 -2.66
N LEU A 63 15.17 -5.76 -3.27
CA LEU A 63 13.82 -6.20 -2.97
C LEU A 63 13.67 -6.62 -1.50
N ASP A 64 14.62 -7.42 -0.99
CA ASP A 64 14.67 -7.81 0.42
C ASP A 64 14.73 -6.58 1.34
N TYR A 65 15.61 -5.62 1.02
CA TYR A 65 15.74 -4.38 1.80
C TYR A 65 14.42 -3.60 1.89
N ASN A 66 13.70 -3.47 0.77
CA ASN A 66 12.40 -2.80 0.76
C ASN A 66 11.33 -3.60 1.53
N LEU A 67 11.35 -4.93 1.44
CA LEU A 67 10.45 -5.77 2.22
C LEU A 67 10.74 -5.70 3.72
N GLU A 68 12.00 -5.57 4.13
CA GLU A 68 12.39 -5.34 5.52
C GLU A 68 11.90 -4.00 6.05
N GLN A 69 11.87 -2.94 5.23
CA GLN A 69 11.26 -1.66 5.61
C GLN A 69 9.75 -1.81 5.90
N ILE A 70 9.06 -2.64 5.12
CA ILE A 70 7.63 -2.93 5.32
C ILE A 70 7.42 -3.72 6.62
N VAL A 71 8.28 -4.71 6.90
CA VAL A 71 8.26 -5.44 8.18
C VAL A 71 8.52 -4.47 9.34
N GLY A 72 9.50 -3.60 9.22
CA GLY A 72 9.84 -2.60 10.24
C GLY A 72 8.74 -1.60 10.53
N TYR A 73 7.89 -1.29 9.52
CA TYR A 73 6.69 -0.47 9.71
C TYR A 73 5.63 -1.22 10.54
N GLY A 74 5.45 -2.53 10.29
CA GLY A 74 4.50 -3.37 10.99
C GLY A 74 3.06 -3.29 10.46
N LYS A 75 2.21 -4.13 11.02
CA LYS A 75 0.77 -4.17 10.69
C LYS A 75 0.03 -3.04 11.42
N THR A 76 -0.86 -2.36 10.73
CA THR A 76 -1.74 -1.33 11.30
C THR A 76 -3.19 -1.58 10.95
N SER A 77 -4.11 -0.88 11.62
CA SER A 77 -5.55 -0.97 11.32
C SER A 77 -5.94 -0.26 10.02
N ARG A 78 -5.12 0.68 9.54
CA ARG A 78 -5.44 1.51 8.37
C ARG A 78 -4.78 1.05 7.09
N VAL A 79 -3.61 0.41 7.17
CA VAL A 79 -2.83 0.03 6.00
C VAL A 79 -2.67 -1.48 5.95
N ASN A 80 -3.26 -2.09 4.93
CA ASN A 80 -2.99 -3.46 4.54
C ASN A 80 -1.85 -3.47 3.50
N PHE A 81 -1.00 -4.48 3.57
CA PHE A 81 0.04 -4.70 2.58
C PHE A 81 0.01 -6.14 2.08
N THR A 82 0.12 -6.30 0.77
CA THR A 82 0.33 -7.59 0.10
C THR A 82 1.31 -7.41 -1.07
N GLY A 83 2.17 -8.40 -1.29
CA GLY A 83 3.15 -8.38 -2.36
C GLY A 83 3.13 -9.69 -3.16
N LEU A 84 3.06 -9.59 -4.48
CA LEU A 84 3.39 -10.68 -5.38
C LEU A 84 4.79 -10.40 -5.92
N VAL A 85 5.77 -11.14 -5.40
CA VAL A 85 7.19 -10.88 -5.66
C VAL A 85 7.86 -12.10 -6.25
N LYS A 86 8.82 -11.88 -7.15
CA LYS A 86 9.61 -12.93 -7.79
C LYS A 86 11.09 -12.65 -7.60
N TYR A 87 11.79 -13.66 -7.12
CA TYR A 87 13.25 -13.67 -7.01
C TYR A 87 13.87 -14.47 -8.15
N SER A 88 15.12 -14.16 -8.47
CA SER A 88 15.89 -14.94 -9.45
C SER A 88 16.08 -16.39 -9.00
N MET A 89 16.38 -17.22 -9.96
CA MET A 89 16.70 -18.64 -9.75
C MET A 89 18.08 -18.94 -10.35
N PRO A 90 19.09 -19.29 -9.53
CA PRO A 90 19.07 -19.40 -8.08
C PRO A 90 19.30 -18.03 -7.38
N TYR A 91 18.58 -17.75 -6.29
CA TYR A 91 18.88 -16.65 -5.42
C TYR A 91 19.95 -17.06 -4.40
N GLN A 92 21.16 -16.53 -4.55
CA GLN A 92 22.34 -17.03 -3.83
C GLN A 92 22.29 -16.80 -2.32
N SER A 93 21.63 -15.73 -1.86
CA SER A 93 21.63 -15.34 -0.45
C SER A 93 20.56 -16.04 0.38
N LYS A 94 19.41 -16.37 -0.24
CA LYS A 94 18.26 -16.98 0.44
C LYS A 94 17.58 -18.02 -0.46
N LYS A 95 18.13 -19.22 -0.49
CA LYS A 95 17.62 -20.33 -1.33
C LYS A 95 16.13 -20.60 -1.21
N ASP A 96 15.54 -20.35 -0.04
CA ASP A 96 14.12 -20.52 0.19
C ASP A 96 13.25 -19.40 -0.41
N CYS A 97 13.86 -18.33 -0.91
CA CYS A 97 13.17 -17.19 -1.52
C CYS A 97 13.04 -17.28 -3.05
N GLU A 98 13.65 -18.27 -3.70
CA GLU A 98 13.58 -18.45 -5.14
C GLU A 98 12.14 -18.52 -5.68
N GLY A 99 11.93 -17.93 -6.86
CA GLY A 99 10.65 -17.96 -7.57
C GLY A 99 9.61 -16.95 -7.04
N THR A 100 8.37 -17.14 -7.44
CA THR A 100 7.28 -16.21 -7.16
C THR A 100 6.57 -16.57 -5.87
N ARG A 101 6.28 -15.55 -5.06
CA ARG A 101 5.60 -15.69 -3.76
C ARG A 101 4.55 -14.61 -3.58
N LEU A 102 3.45 -14.99 -2.93
CA LEU A 102 2.47 -14.05 -2.40
C LEU A 102 2.75 -13.84 -0.92
N LEU A 103 3.05 -12.60 -0.56
CA LEU A 103 3.37 -12.17 0.80
C LEU A 103 2.24 -11.29 1.34
N ASN A 104 1.88 -11.45 2.60
CA ASN A 104 0.97 -10.56 3.31
C ASN A 104 1.63 -10.08 4.60
N LEU A 105 1.43 -8.80 4.93
CA LEU A 105 1.88 -8.24 6.20
C LEU A 105 0.90 -8.65 7.30
N THR A 106 1.41 -9.29 8.34
CA THR A 106 0.69 -9.72 9.53
C THR A 106 1.32 -9.09 10.78
N GLU A 107 0.75 -9.34 11.95
CA GLU A 107 1.33 -8.92 13.24
C GLU A 107 2.73 -9.50 13.46
N ASP A 108 3.01 -10.68 12.90
CA ASP A 108 4.29 -11.39 13.01
C ASP A 108 5.27 -11.06 11.86
N GLY A 109 4.98 -10.04 11.04
CA GLY A 109 5.76 -9.65 9.88
C GLY A 109 5.19 -10.18 8.55
N LEU A 110 6.03 -10.25 7.51
CA LEU A 110 5.64 -10.74 6.19
C LEU A 110 5.50 -12.26 6.19
N LYS A 111 4.29 -12.72 5.96
CA LYS A 111 3.96 -14.13 5.84
C LYS A 111 3.89 -14.55 4.37
N ASN A 112 4.57 -15.66 4.03
CA ASN A 112 4.45 -16.29 2.74
C ASN A 112 3.14 -17.09 2.66
N GLU A 113 2.12 -16.49 2.05
CA GLU A 113 0.80 -17.12 1.89
C GLU A 113 0.79 -18.21 0.81
N LYS A 114 1.62 -18.02 -0.23
CA LYS A 114 1.69 -18.97 -1.34
C LYS A 114 3.02 -18.85 -2.07
N LYS A 115 3.65 -20.02 -2.32
CA LYS A 115 4.72 -20.17 -3.29
C LYS A 115 4.11 -20.69 -4.59
N TYR A 116 4.47 -20.06 -5.71
CA TYR A 116 4.02 -20.49 -7.03
C TYR A 116 5.05 -21.40 -7.71
N GLU A 117 4.61 -22.12 -8.73
CA GLU A 117 5.48 -22.92 -9.58
C GLU A 117 6.55 -22.06 -10.25
N ALA A 118 7.69 -22.66 -10.58
CA ALA A 118 8.81 -21.95 -11.24
C ALA A 118 8.43 -21.32 -12.59
N SER A 119 7.43 -21.88 -13.27
CA SER A 119 6.88 -21.37 -14.53
C SER A 119 5.94 -20.18 -14.37
N TYR A 120 5.62 -19.77 -13.12
CA TYR A 120 4.72 -18.64 -12.90
C TYR A 120 5.39 -17.33 -13.29
N ARG A 121 4.75 -16.59 -14.20
CA ARG A 121 5.30 -15.41 -14.85
C ARG A 121 4.67 -14.13 -14.31
N LEU A 122 5.47 -13.12 -13.94
CA LEU A 122 4.99 -11.79 -13.59
C LEU A 122 4.80 -10.88 -14.81
N ASP A 123 5.32 -11.25 -15.96
CA ASP A 123 5.13 -10.61 -17.26
C ASP A 123 3.81 -11.02 -17.95
N ASN A 124 2.85 -11.59 -17.22
CA ASN A 124 1.54 -12.00 -17.72
C ASN A 124 0.43 -11.09 -17.15
N PRO A 125 -0.34 -10.38 -18.02
CA PRO A 125 -1.42 -9.50 -17.60
C PRO A 125 -2.54 -10.21 -16.83
N GLU A 126 -2.79 -11.51 -17.09
CA GLU A 126 -3.79 -12.28 -16.33
C GLU A 126 -3.33 -12.51 -14.88
N HIS A 127 -2.02 -12.70 -14.66
CA HIS A 127 -1.47 -12.85 -13.32
C HIS A 127 -1.56 -11.54 -12.54
N LEU A 128 -1.31 -10.41 -13.20
CA LEU A 128 -1.51 -9.07 -12.63
C LEU A 128 -2.99 -8.85 -12.26
N ALA A 129 -3.91 -9.14 -13.19
CA ALA A 129 -5.35 -9.02 -12.95
C ALA A 129 -5.81 -9.85 -11.75
N ASN A 130 -5.40 -11.12 -11.70
CA ASN A 130 -5.72 -12.03 -10.59
C ASN A 130 -5.14 -11.57 -9.26
N PHE A 131 -3.92 -11.02 -9.24
CA PHE A 131 -3.30 -10.48 -8.05
C PHE A 131 -4.11 -9.29 -7.50
N ILE A 132 -4.42 -8.29 -8.34
CA ILE A 132 -5.19 -7.10 -7.94
C ILE A 132 -6.57 -7.52 -7.43
N LYS A 133 -7.30 -8.35 -8.18
CA LYS A 133 -8.65 -8.81 -7.82
C LYS A 133 -8.65 -9.52 -6.45
N LYS A 134 -7.76 -10.49 -6.25
CA LYS A 134 -7.66 -11.25 -5.00
C LYS A 134 -7.21 -10.40 -3.83
N SER A 135 -6.32 -9.43 -4.06
CA SER A 135 -5.90 -8.49 -3.03
C SER A 135 -7.06 -7.64 -2.54
N LYS A 136 -7.87 -7.12 -3.46
CA LYS A 136 -9.08 -6.36 -3.13
C LYS A 136 -10.11 -7.20 -2.38
N GLU A 137 -10.33 -8.45 -2.80
CA GLU A 137 -11.27 -9.37 -2.15
C GLU A 137 -10.84 -9.72 -0.72
N LYS A 138 -9.55 -9.97 -0.49
CA LYS A 138 -9.01 -10.35 0.82
C LYS A 138 -8.79 -9.17 1.77
N MET A 139 -8.45 -8.02 1.23
CA MET A 139 -8.08 -6.81 1.97
C MET A 139 -8.89 -5.62 1.44
N PRO A 140 -10.21 -5.60 1.66
CA PRO A 140 -11.04 -4.46 1.25
C PRO A 140 -10.61 -3.19 1.98
N ALA A 141 -10.57 -2.07 1.25
CA ALA A 141 -10.17 -0.76 1.76
C ALA A 141 -10.84 0.36 0.95
N ASP A 142 -10.77 1.60 1.44
CA ASP A 142 -11.29 2.77 0.73
C ASP A 142 -10.42 3.14 -0.46
N LYS A 143 -9.12 2.86 -0.38
CA LYS A 143 -8.10 3.21 -1.37
C LYS A 143 -7.21 2.04 -1.73
N TYR A 144 -6.90 1.95 -3.02
CA TYR A 144 -6.05 0.89 -3.58
C TYR A 144 -4.83 1.50 -4.28
N ILE A 145 -3.63 1.10 -3.83
CA ILE A 145 -2.34 1.54 -4.35
C ILE A 145 -1.64 0.34 -4.96
N LEU A 146 -1.24 0.44 -6.22
CA LEU A 146 -0.41 -0.58 -6.89
C LEU A 146 0.98 -0.02 -7.12
N ILE A 147 1.98 -0.76 -6.68
CA ILE A 147 3.39 -0.45 -6.84
C ILE A 147 4.00 -1.47 -7.79
N PHE A 148 4.59 -1.01 -8.88
CA PHE A 148 5.48 -1.82 -9.72
C PHE A 148 6.91 -1.61 -9.28
N TRP A 149 7.61 -2.69 -9.00
CA TRP A 149 8.97 -2.66 -8.48
C TRP A 149 9.90 -3.52 -9.33
N ASN A 150 10.89 -2.92 -9.97
CA ASN A 150 11.92 -3.58 -10.80
C ASN A 150 12.87 -2.53 -11.41
N HIS A 151 13.76 -2.95 -12.34
CA HIS A 151 14.32 -2.03 -13.31
C HIS A 151 13.23 -1.49 -14.23
N GLY A 152 13.38 -0.23 -14.69
CA GLY A 152 12.64 0.33 -15.81
C GLY A 152 13.44 0.17 -17.10
N CYS A 153 12.76 0.04 -18.22
CA CYS A 153 13.43 0.05 -19.53
C CYS A 153 13.93 1.44 -19.87
N GLU A 154 15.21 1.54 -20.18
CA GLU A 154 15.77 2.71 -20.85
C GLU A 154 15.12 2.88 -22.24
N PHE A 155 15.07 4.13 -22.72
CA PHE A 155 14.59 4.44 -24.04
C PHE A 155 15.60 3.94 -25.08
N GLY A 156 15.32 2.83 -25.68
CA GLY A 156 16.08 2.30 -26.79
C GLY A 156 15.44 0.99 -27.27
N PRO A 157 15.57 0.65 -28.54
CA PRO A 157 15.26 -0.71 -28.93
C PRO A 157 16.21 -1.59 -28.10
N SER A 158 15.67 -2.37 -27.17
CA SER A 158 16.44 -3.49 -26.70
C SER A 158 16.78 -4.29 -27.96
N ASP A 159 18.06 -4.52 -28.25
CA ASP A 159 18.48 -5.40 -29.36
C ASP A 159 17.94 -6.83 -29.18
N LYS A 160 17.24 -7.08 -28.09
CA LYS A 160 16.43 -8.25 -27.82
C LYS A 160 14.98 -7.88 -28.13
N LEU A 161 14.51 -8.42 -29.26
CA LEU A 161 13.09 -8.44 -29.62
C LEU A 161 12.29 -8.91 -28.39
N VAL A 162 11.63 -7.97 -27.70
CA VAL A 162 10.64 -8.30 -26.70
C VAL A 162 9.53 -9.02 -27.47
N GLN A 163 9.43 -10.33 -27.31
CA GLN A 163 8.31 -11.11 -27.81
C GLN A 163 7.12 -10.76 -26.91
N SER A 164 6.47 -9.64 -27.18
CA SER A 164 5.14 -9.40 -26.66
C SER A 164 4.23 -10.52 -27.15
N SER A 165 3.42 -11.08 -26.27
CA SER A 165 2.35 -12.02 -26.64
C SER A 165 1.29 -11.37 -27.57
N TYR A 166 1.45 -10.08 -27.86
CA TYR A 166 0.60 -9.25 -28.72
C TYR A 166 1.45 -8.64 -29.82
N PRO A 167 1.52 -9.26 -31.03
CA PRO A 167 2.37 -8.81 -32.14
C PRO A 167 2.03 -7.41 -32.68
N GLU A 168 0.86 -6.86 -32.31
CA GLU A 168 0.40 -5.55 -32.75
C GLU A 168 1.00 -4.39 -31.92
N VAL A 169 1.57 -4.69 -30.74
CA VAL A 169 2.23 -3.71 -29.88
C VAL A 169 3.71 -3.71 -30.20
N SER A 170 4.06 -3.05 -31.30
CA SER A 170 5.45 -2.95 -31.76
C SER A 170 6.35 -2.33 -30.70
N ASN A 171 7.57 -2.79 -30.62
CA ASN A 171 8.92 -2.33 -30.21
C ASN A 171 9.10 -0.91 -29.57
N GLN A 172 8.04 -0.20 -29.20
CA GLN A 172 8.07 1.15 -28.63
C GLN A 172 7.32 1.28 -27.29
N SER A 173 6.76 0.19 -26.78
CA SER A 173 6.08 0.18 -25.49
C SER A 173 7.10 0.17 -24.37
N ARG A 174 6.91 1.03 -23.37
CA ARG A 174 7.66 0.93 -22.12
C ARG A 174 7.18 -0.25 -21.33
N SER A 175 8.09 -0.83 -20.56
CA SER A 175 7.84 -2.05 -19.82
C SER A 175 8.44 -1.99 -18.43
N VAL A 176 7.91 -2.86 -17.58
CA VAL A 176 8.37 -3.09 -16.20
C VAL A 176 8.39 -4.61 -15.92
N CYS A 177 8.84 -4.99 -14.75
CA CYS A 177 8.83 -6.39 -14.32
C CYS A 177 9.63 -7.29 -15.26
N PHE A 178 10.84 -6.82 -15.65
CA PHE A 178 11.77 -7.66 -16.38
C PHE A 178 12.10 -8.92 -15.57
N ASP A 179 11.84 -10.07 -16.16
CA ASP A 179 12.08 -11.36 -15.56
C ASP A 179 13.37 -11.97 -16.10
N ASP A 180 14.45 -11.93 -15.33
CA ASP A 180 15.78 -12.47 -15.71
C ASP A 180 15.74 -13.94 -16.13
N ASN A 181 14.74 -14.71 -15.62
CA ASN A 181 14.64 -16.14 -15.96
C ASN A 181 14.04 -16.37 -17.35
N THR A 182 13.16 -15.49 -17.80
CA THR A 182 12.46 -15.63 -19.09
C THR A 182 12.96 -14.65 -20.14
N GLY A 183 13.59 -13.54 -19.72
CA GLY A 183 13.96 -12.43 -20.58
C GLY A 183 12.76 -11.60 -21.06
N ASN A 184 11.60 -11.78 -20.46
CA ASN A 184 10.38 -11.06 -20.80
C ASN A 184 10.06 -9.97 -19.79
N GLU A 185 9.22 -9.04 -20.18
CA GLU A 185 8.79 -7.90 -19.39
C GLU A 185 7.30 -7.59 -19.64
N LEU A 186 6.68 -6.84 -18.74
CA LEU A 186 5.29 -6.45 -18.82
C LEU A 186 5.19 -5.05 -19.44
N SER A 187 4.65 -4.96 -20.65
CA SER A 187 4.45 -3.69 -21.35
C SER A 187 3.37 -2.83 -20.70
N THR A 188 3.38 -1.51 -20.94
CA THR A 188 2.32 -0.61 -20.43
C THR A 188 0.93 -0.98 -20.94
N TYR A 189 0.84 -1.56 -22.15
CA TYR A 189 -0.41 -2.10 -22.67
C TYR A 189 -0.91 -3.31 -21.87
N GLU A 190 -0.02 -4.22 -21.53
CA GLU A 190 -0.35 -5.40 -20.72
C GLU A 190 -0.69 -5.01 -19.28
N ILE A 191 -0.04 -3.97 -18.74
CA ILE A 191 -0.42 -3.37 -17.45
C ILE A 191 -1.85 -2.83 -17.51
N GLU A 192 -2.18 -2.04 -18.53
CA GLU A 192 -3.54 -1.52 -18.74
C GLU A 192 -4.54 -2.66 -18.80
N LYS A 193 -4.26 -3.68 -19.62
CA LYS A 193 -5.11 -4.86 -19.76
C LYS A 193 -5.31 -5.56 -18.41
N GLY A 194 -4.24 -5.83 -17.68
CA GLY A 194 -4.31 -6.50 -16.39
C GLY A 194 -5.12 -5.73 -15.35
N ILE A 195 -4.96 -4.40 -15.29
CA ILE A 195 -5.73 -3.57 -14.37
C ILE A 195 -7.21 -3.55 -14.77
N LYS A 196 -7.52 -3.37 -16.05
CA LYS A 196 -8.91 -3.39 -16.55
C LYS A 196 -9.60 -4.74 -16.30
N ASP A 197 -8.92 -5.83 -16.59
CA ASP A 197 -9.44 -7.19 -16.39
C ASP A 197 -9.66 -7.52 -14.90
N SER A 198 -8.94 -6.86 -13.99
CA SER A 198 -9.17 -7.00 -12.55
C SER A 198 -10.51 -6.42 -12.09
N GLY A 199 -11.12 -5.55 -12.89
CA GLY A 199 -12.32 -4.79 -12.53
C GLY A 199 -12.10 -3.79 -11.38
N THR A 200 -10.85 -3.43 -11.10
CA THR A 200 -10.50 -2.52 -10.00
C THR A 200 -9.99 -1.20 -10.56
N LYS A 201 -10.62 -0.10 -10.14
CA LYS A 201 -10.04 1.23 -10.35
C LYS A 201 -9.11 1.53 -9.20
N LEU A 202 -7.84 1.82 -9.53
CA LEU A 202 -6.81 2.15 -8.55
C LEU A 202 -6.88 3.63 -8.17
N ASP A 203 -6.49 3.96 -6.95
CA ASP A 203 -6.29 5.36 -6.55
C ASP A 203 -4.91 5.85 -6.95
N LEU A 204 -3.88 5.02 -6.84
CA LEU A 204 -2.51 5.35 -7.22
C LEU A 204 -1.83 4.15 -7.90
N ILE A 205 -1.15 4.42 -9.01
CA ILE A 205 -0.09 3.57 -9.52
C ILE A 205 1.25 4.26 -9.22
N TYR A 206 2.12 3.57 -8.48
CA TYR A 206 3.48 4.00 -8.24
C TYR A 206 4.45 3.10 -8.98
N PHE A 207 5.22 3.70 -9.89
CA PHE A 207 6.32 3.03 -10.57
C PHE A 207 7.60 3.27 -9.79
N ASP A 208 7.95 2.35 -8.90
CA ASP A 208 9.27 2.29 -8.26
C ASP A 208 10.25 1.58 -9.19
N VAL A 209 10.38 2.16 -10.35
CA VAL A 209 11.21 1.75 -11.48
C VAL A 209 11.79 2.98 -12.15
N SER A 210 12.96 2.85 -12.78
CA SER A 210 13.61 3.93 -13.51
C SER A 210 12.81 4.31 -14.76
N MET A 211 12.89 5.57 -15.18
CA MET A 211 12.51 6.07 -16.51
C MET A 211 11.02 5.93 -16.91
N MET A 212 10.11 5.70 -15.93
CA MET A 212 8.66 5.58 -16.22
C MET A 212 7.89 6.91 -16.15
N GLY A 213 8.53 8.00 -15.69
CA GLY A 213 7.91 9.33 -15.56
C GLY A 213 7.81 10.09 -16.87
N MET A 214 7.20 9.50 -17.88
CA MET A 214 6.99 10.06 -19.22
C MET A 214 5.53 10.13 -19.60
N VAL A 215 5.19 10.91 -20.61
CA VAL A 215 3.80 11.15 -21.01
C VAL A 215 3.13 9.88 -21.55
N GLU A 216 3.86 9.02 -22.23
CA GLU A 216 3.32 7.84 -22.91
C GLU A 216 2.74 6.82 -21.90
N PRO A 217 3.47 6.34 -20.85
CA PRO A 217 2.88 5.49 -19.83
C PRO A 217 1.70 6.15 -19.12
N PHE A 218 1.79 7.44 -18.84
CA PHE A 218 0.73 8.16 -18.14
C PHE A 218 -0.53 8.29 -18.99
N TYR A 219 -0.37 8.56 -20.29
CA TYR A 219 -1.49 8.61 -21.21
C TYR A 219 -2.14 7.24 -21.39
N GLN A 220 -1.34 6.17 -21.53
CA GLN A 220 -1.82 4.80 -21.67
C GLN A 220 -2.66 4.36 -20.46
N LEU A 221 -2.23 4.72 -19.25
CA LEU A 221 -2.83 4.24 -18.00
C LEU A 221 -3.80 5.23 -17.35
N LYS A 222 -4.13 6.35 -18.01
CA LYS A 222 -4.97 7.43 -17.46
C LYS A 222 -6.35 6.98 -16.96
N ASP A 223 -6.91 5.94 -17.57
CA ASP A 223 -8.22 5.41 -17.21
C ASP A 223 -8.18 4.31 -16.15
N CYS A 224 -6.97 3.85 -15.77
CA CYS A 224 -6.75 2.78 -14.80
C CYS A 224 -6.64 3.27 -13.36
N THR A 225 -6.26 4.52 -13.17
CA THR A 225 -5.95 5.08 -11.85
C THR A 225 -6.33 6.55 -11.75
N LYS A 226 -6.45 7.04 -10.52
CA LYS A 226 -6.68 8.46 -10.24
C LYS A 226 -5.37 9.25 -10.25
N TYR A 227 -4.29 8.68 -9.74
CA TYR A 227 -2.97 9.29 -9.66
C TYR A 227 -1.90 8.33 -10.15
N MET A 228 -0.83 8.88 -10.72
CA MET A 228 0.38 8.13 -11.06
C MET A 228 1.60 8.84 -10.51
N MET A 229 2.57 8.06 -10.04
CA MET A 229 3.86 8.53 -9.56
C MET A 229 4.95 7.69 -10.21
N ALA A 230 5.96 8.33 -10.78
CA ALA A 230 7.11 7.70 -11.41
C ALA A 230 8.29 8.66 -11.50
N SER A 231 9.49 8.12 -11.62
CA SER A 231 10.71 8.89 -11.90
C SER A 231 10.94 9.01 -13.41
N SER A 232 11.33 10.19 -13.87
CA SER A 232 11.85 10.40 -15.24
C SER A 232 13.34 10.09 -15.38
N HIS A 233 13.99 9.74 -14.27
CA HIS A 233 15.41 9.39 -14.16
C HIS A 233 15.55 8.03 -13.50
N ASN A 234 16.81 7.61 -13.26
CA ASN A 234 17.05 6.40 -12.48
C ASN A 234 16.41 6.53 -11.10
N SER A 235 15.67 5.51 -10.70
CA SER A 235 15.16 5.33 -9.35
C SER A 235 16.10 4.43 -8.57
N TYR A 236 16.38 4.79 -7.32
CA TYR A 236 17.23 4.01 -6.41
C TYR A 236 16.39 3.28 -5.36
N GLY A 237 15.10 3.07 -5.65
CA GLY A 237 14.14 2.47 -4.73
C GLY A 237 13.44 3.47 -3.82
N GLY A 238 12.20 3.15 -3.46
CA GLY A 238 11.38 3.95 -2.55
C GLY A 238 11.73 3.76 -1.09
N ASN A 239 11.40 4.76 -0.26
CA ASN A 239 11.38 4.60 1.18
C ASN A 239 9.98 4.12 1.62
N TYR A 240 9.83 2.83 1.77
CA TYR A 240 8.53 2.20 2.08
C TYR A 240 8.07 2.48 3.50
N THR A 241 8.98 2.61 4.46
CA THR A 241 8.61 3.05 5.82
C THR A 241 7.97 4.42 5.79
N GLN A 242 8.56 5.38 5.07
CA GLN A 242 8.01 6.72 4.96
C GLN A 242 6.69 6.75 4.17
N LEU A 243 6.59 5.97 3.09
CA LEU A 243 5.36 5.84 2.31
C LEU A 243 4.21 5.36 3.20
N LEU A 244 4.41 4.28 3.95
CA LEU A 244 3.37 3.69 4.80
C LEU A 244 3.03 4.60 5.99
N ASN A 245 4.01 5.25 6.62
CA ASN A 245 3.77 6.26 7.66
C ASN A 245 2.90 7.41 7.15
N ASN A 246 3.19 7.94 5.97
CA ASN A 246 2.40 9.02 5.38
C ASN A 246 0.93 8.61 5.12
N LEU A 247 0.67 7.34 4.80
CA LEU A 247 -0.69 6.81 4.66
C LEU A 247 -1.39 6.65 6.01
N GLN A 248 -0.63 6.39 7.08
CA GLN A 248 -1.15 6.26 8.44
C GLN A 248 -1.52 7.60 9.05
N GLU A 249 -0.75 8.65 8.80
CA GLU A 249 -0.84 9.94 9.50
C GLU A 249 -1.85 10.92 8.87
N LYS A 250 -2.18 10.79 7.59
CA LYS A 250 -2.98 11.80 6.88
C LYS A 250 -4.48 11.53 6.94
N ASP A 251 -5.11 12.01 8.01
CA ASP A 251 -6.51 12.45 8.08
C ASP A 251 -6.65 13.70 8.97
N SER A 252 -5.61 14.52 9.03
CA SER A 252 -5.64 15.83 9.71
C SER A 252 -5.82 16.98 8.70
#